data_b4558c3ddbb4652e693a373566626546
#
_entry.id   b4558c3ddbb4652e693a373566626546
#
_cell.length_a   1.000
_cell.length_b   1.000
_cell.length_c   1.000
_cell.angle_alpha   90.00
_cell.angle_beta   90.00
_cell.angle_gamma   90.00
#
_symmetry.space_group_name_H-M   'P 1'
#
loop_
_entity.id
_entity.type
_entity.pdbx_description
1 polymer ?
#
loop_
_entity_poly.entity_id
_entity_poly.type
_entity_poly.pdbx_seq_one_letter_code
_entity_poly.pdbx_strand_id
1 'polypeptide(L)'
;MLIDKLLFSDKTPLVLKKGLDFQSARNLMLSTNISNMETPDFKAHDINFEQQLQDVIKSSNQIQMRSTNTKHFGASDNALKDLEPSPFELKDPSKSNGNNVNIDKEMGKLAENQIMYTAFIQLMMKRGSTVRSAVTELPQQ
;
A
#
# COMPACT_ATOMS: atom_id res chain seq x y z
N MET A 1 26.52 12.56 -6.65
CA MET A 1 26.21 13.97 -6.29
C MET A 1 25.05 14.03 -5.31
N LEU A 2 24.87 15.14 -4.54
CA LEU A 2 23.82 15.24 -3.50
C LEU A 2 22.41 15.16 -4.10
N ILE A 3 22.25 15.73 -5.29
CA ILE A 3 20.98 15.76 -6.05
C ILE A 3 20.54 14.37 -6.46
N ASP A 4 21.46 13.53 -6.96
CA ASP A 4 21.13 12.14 -7.33
C ASP A 4 20.65 11.34 -6.13
N LYS A 5 21.27 11.55 -4.97
CA LYS A 5 20.91 10.87 -3.72
C LYS A 5 19.56 11.32 -3.17
N LEU A 6 19.21 12.60 -3.33
CA LEU A 6 17.92 13.17 -2.89
C LEU A 6 16.76 12.81 -3.84
N LEU A 7 17.00 12.77 -5.15
CA LEU A 7 15.94 12.55 -6.15
C LEU A 7 15.72 11.08 -6.50
N PHE A 8 16.79 10.26 -6.53
CA PHE A 8 16.73 8.90 -7.08
C PHE A 8 16.89 7.78 -6.04
N SER A 9 17.42 8.07 -4.84
CA SER A 9 17.52 7.06 -3.78
C SER A 9 16.35 7.05 -2.79
N ASP A 10 15.36 7.91 -2.99
CA ASP A 10 14.19 8.00 -2.12
C ASP A 10 13.14 6.95 -2.47
N LYS A 11 12.77 6.13 -1.49
CA LYS A 11 11.75 5.08 -1.62
C LYS A 11 10.31 5.61 -1.57
N THR A 12 10.13 6.90 -1.24
CA THR A 12 8.80 7.51 -1.06
C THR A 12 7.89 7.35 -2.28
N PRO A 13 8.33 7.57 -3.54
CA PRO A 13 7.45 7.38 -4.69
C PRO A 13 6.95 5.95 -4.84
N LEU A 14 7.82 4.97 -4.53
CA LEU A 14 7.47 3.56 -4.58
C LEU A 14 6.46 3.20 -3.50
N VAL A 15 6.65 3.70 -2.27
CA VAL A 15 5.68 3.50 -1.18
C VAL A 15 4.34 4.15 -1.51
N LEU A 16 4.32 5.38 -2.04
CA LEU A 16 3.09 6.05 -2.43
C LEU A 16 2.37 5.30 -3.56
N LYS A 17 3.11 4.81 -4.56
CA LYS A 17 2.54 3.98 -5.62
C LYS A 17 1.92 2.70 -5.06
N LYS A 18 2.66 1.97 -4.22
CA LYS A 18 2.15 0.76 -3.57
C LYS A 18 0.93 1.07 -2.70
N GLY A 19 0.94 2.19 -1.97
CA GLY A 19 -0.23 2.64 -1.23
C GLY A 19 -1.47 2.82 -2.12
N LEU A 20 -1.34 3.42 -3.30
CA LEU A 20 -2.43 3.55 -4.27
C LEU A 20 -2.91 2.19 -4.80
N ASP A 21 -1.98 1.28 -5.14
CA ASP A 21 -2.30 -0.06 -5.62
C ASP A 21 -3.10 -0.83 -4.55
N PHE A 22 -2.69 -0.75 -3.28
CA PHE A 22 -3.36 -1.38 -2.15
C PHE A 22 -4.75 -0.78 -1.88
N GLN A 23 -4.88 0.56 -1.91
CA GLN A 23 -6.19 1.19 -1.70
C GLN A 23 -7.16 0.87 -2.85
N SER A 24 -6.65 0.73 -4.08
CA SER A 24 -7.46 0.29 -5.22
C SER A 24 -7.93 -1.16 -5.05
N ALA A 25 -7.04 -2.07 -4.66
CA ALA A 25 -7.39 -3.46 -4.38
C ALA A 25 -8.37 -3.59 -3.21
N ARG A 26 -8.17 -2.80 -2.13
CA ARG A 26 -9.07 -2.76 -0.98
C ARG A 26 -10.46 -2.24 -1.36
N ASN A 27 -10.53 -1.23 -2.24
CA ASN A 27 -11.81 -0.72 -2.74
C ASN A 27 -12.63 -1.82 -3.43
N LEU A 28 -11.98 -2.60 -4.31
CA LEU A 28 -12.61 -3.74 -4.98
C LEU A 28 -13.07 -4.79 -3.97
N MET A 29 -12.26 -5.10 -2.96
CA MET A 29 -12.58 -6.07 -1.92
C MET A 29 -13.80 -5.64 -1.10
N LEU A 30 -13.82 -4.38 -0.62
CA LEU A 30 -14.95 -3.82 0.14
C LEU A 30 -16.23 -3.80 -0.70
N SER A 31 -16.14 -3.45 -1.98
CA SER A 31 -17.27 -3.50 -2.91
C SER A 31 -17.78 -4.94 -3.10
N THR A 32 -16.86 -5.92 -3.16
CA THR A 32 -17.22 -7.34 -3.23
C THR A 32 -17.92 -7.80 -1.95
N ASN A 33 -17.42 -7.41 -0.77
CA ASN A 33 -18.08 -7.71 0.51
C ASN A 33 -19.51 -7.16 0.53
N ILE A 34 -19.69 -5.89 0.16
CA ILE A 34 -21.02 -5.24 0.13
C ILE A 34 -21.97 -5.95 -0.84
N SER A 35 -21.48 -6.30 -2.04
CA SER A 35 -22.29 -7.00 -3.04
C SER A 35 -22.73 -8.39 -2.59
N ASN A 36 -21.97 -9.03 -1.70
CA ASN A 36 -22.28 -10.36 -1.17
C ASN A 36 -22.89 -10.35 0.23
N MET A 37 -23.42 -9.22 0.70
CA MET A 37 -24.00 -9.09 2.05
C MET A 37 -25.18 -10.02 2.35
N GLU A 38 -25.88 -10.48 1.31
CA GLU A 38 -27.00 -11.44 1.40
C GLU A 38 -26.63 -12.86 0.96
N THR A 39 -25.40 -13.07 0.45
CA THR A 39 -24.96 -14.41 0.01
C THR A 39 -24.73 -15.31 1.22
N PRO A 40 -25.42 -16.47 1.32
CA PRO A 40 -25.20 -17.41 2.41
C PRO A 40 -23.74 -17.88 2.48
N ASP A 41 -23.25 -18.07 3.71
CA ASP A 41 -21.90 -18.56 4.03
C ASP A 41 -20.73 -17.69 3.51
N PHE A 42 -21.02 -16.53 2.93
CA PHE A 42 -19.98 -15.62 2.47
C PHE A 42 -19.19 -15.05 3.66
N LYS A 43 -17.86 -15.03 3.53
CA LYS A 43 -16.94 -14.46 4.50
C LYS A 43 -16.30 -13.19 3.92
N ALA A 44 -16.43 -12.11 4.68
CA ALA A 44 -15.82 -10.83 4.31
C ALA A 44 -14.29 -10.89 4.39
N HIS A 45 -13.64 -10.22 3.46
CA HIS A 45 -12.18 -10.09 3.43
C HIS A 45 -11.79 -8.61 3.50
N ASP A 46 -10.57 -8.36 3.96
CA ASP A 46 -9.98 -7.01 3.96
C ASP A 46 -8.49 -7.08 3.60
N ILE A 47 -7.89 -5.93 3.31
CA ILE A 47 -6.47 -5.80 2.98
C ILE A 47 -5.88 -4.73 3.89
N ASN A 48 -4.79 -5.06 4.61
CA ASN A 48 -4.09 -4.13 5.48
C ASN A 48 -2.72 -3.77 4.90
N PHE A 49 -2.64 -2.60 4.26
CA PHE A 49 -1.40 -2.09 3.68
C PHE A 49 -0.34 -1.79 4.74
N GLU A 50 -0.74 -1.16 5.82
CA GLU A 50 0.21 -0.71 6.87
C GLU A 50 0.94 -1.90 7.49
N GLN A 51 0.22 -2.95 7.83
CA GLN A 51 0.81 -4.16 8.40
C GLN A 51 1.75 -4.85 7.41
N GLN A 52 1.32 -5.04 6.16
CA GLN A 52 2.14 -5.70 5.14
C GLN A 52 3.39 -4.88 4.82
N LEU A 53 3.29 -3.54 4.78
CA LEU A 53 4.44 -2.65 4.62
C LEU A 53 5.41 -2.74 5.82
N GLN A 54 4.89 -2.76 7.05
CA GLN A 54 5.72 -2.92 8.26
C GLN A 54 6.47 -4.25 8.24
N ASP A 55 5.83 -5.33 7.83
CA ASP A 55 6.44 -6.67 7.77
C ASP A 55 7.59 -6.69 6.77
N VAL A 56 7.43 -6.06 5.60
CA VAL A 56 8.52 -5.90 4.62
C VAL A 56 9.66 -5.07 5.18
N ILE A 57 9.39 -3.96 5.86
CA ILE A 57 10.42 -3.11 6.45
C ILE A 57 11.17 -3.85 7.57
N LYS A 58 10.46 -4.56 8.44
CA LYS A 58 11.07 -5.34 9.52
C LYS A 58 11.92 -6.48 8.99
N SER A 59 11.44 -7.23 7.99
CA SER A 59 12.20 -8.31 7.37
C SER A 59 13.47 -7.81 6.68
N SER A 60 13.42 -6.62 6.06
CA SER A 60 14.59 -6.00 5.45
C SER A 60 15.64 -5.53 6.47
N ASN A 61 15.23 -5.22 7.71
CA ASN A 61 16.13 -4.79 8.79
C ASN A 61 16.74 -5.96 9.58
N GLN A 62 16.13 -7.14 9.56
CA GLN A 62 16.59 -8.29 10.36
C GLN A 62 17.74 -9.07 9.75
N ILE A 63 18.04 -8.93 8.46
CA ILE A 63 19.14 -9.63 7.80
C ILE A 63 19.93 -8.67 6.93
N GLN A 64 20.70 -7.78 7.55
CA GLN A 64 21.84 -7.17 6.87
C GLN A 64 23.03 -8.15 6.88
N MET A 65 22.93 -9.24 6.14
CA MET A 65 24.14 -9.92 5.71
C MET A 65 24.88 -8.98 4.77
N ARG A 66 26.07 -8.58 5.17
CA ARG A 66 26.97 -7.75 4.36
C ARG A 66 27.32 -8.53 3.10
N SER A 67 26.58 -8.26 2.02
CA SER A 67 26.87 -8.85 0.72
C SER A 67 28.22 -8.31 0.25
N THR A 68 29.23 -9.18 0.21
CA THR A 68 30.55 -8.88 -0.33
C THR A 68 30.62 -8.95 -1.85
N ASN A 69 29.52 -9.34 -2.52
CA ASN A 69 29.44 -9.41 -3.98
C ASN A 69 28.02 -9.08 -4.44
N THR A 70 27.87 -8.28 -5.50
CA THR A 70 26.60 -7.88 -6.13
C THR A 70 25.74 -9.05 -6.65
N LYS A 71 26.29 -10.27 -6.67
CA LYS A 71 25.58 -11.50 -7.03
C LYS A 71 25.04 -12.29 -5.84
N HIS A 72 25.30 -11.88 -4.60
CA HIS A 72 24.71 -12.50 -3.42
C HIS A 72 23.40 -11.85 -3.04
N PHE A 73 22.41 -12.68 -2.70
CA PHE A 73 21.11 -12.28 -2.18
C PHE A 73 21.26 -11.45 -0.90
N GLY A 74 21.45 -10.15 -1.04
CA GLY A 74 21.22 -9.20 0.05
C GLY A 74 19.72 -8.94 0.14
N ALA A 75 19.19 -8.69 1.33
CA ALA A 75 17.80 -8.29 1.53
C ALA A 75 17.51 -7.06 0.66
N SER A 76 16.86 -7.32 -0.43
CA SER A 76 16.90 -6.53 -1.64
C SER A 76 15.89 -5.38 -1.54
N ASP A 77 16.24 -4.23 -2.09
CA ASP A 77 15.31 -3.13 -2.44
C ASP A 77 14.10 -3.63 -3.29
N ASN A 78 14.10 -4.88 -3.70
CA ASN A 78 13.05 -5.54 -4.44
C ASN A 78 11.87 -5.95 -3.56
N ALA A 79 12.03 -6.21 -2.26
CA ALA A 79 10.94 -6.65 -1.39
C ALA A 79 9.75 -5.66 -1.37
N LEU A 80 10.04 -4.36 -1.43
CA LEU A 80 8.98 -3.34 -1.55
C LEU A 80 8.38 -3.30 -2.96
N LYS A 81 9.16 -3.59 -4.01
CA LYS A 81 8.65 -3.66 -5.39
C LYS A 81 7.74 -4.86 -5.60
N ASP A 82 8.07 -5.97 -4.94
CA ASP A 82 7.35 -7.25 -5.04
C ASP A 82 6.18 -7.33 -4.05
N LEU A 83 5.97 -6.29 -3.21
CA LEU A 83 4.86 -6.22 -2.27
C LEU A 83 3.54 -6.12 -3.03
N GLU A 84 2.69 -7.15 -2.88
CA GLU A 84 1.35 -7.21 -3.47
C GLU A 84 0.27 -7.28 -2.40
N PRO A 85 -0.94 -6.76 -2.68
CA PRO A 85 -2.06 -6.83 -1.75
C PRO A 85 -2.43 -8.27 -1.43
N SER A 86 -2.30 -8.67 -0.17
CA SER A 86 -2.70 -9.97 0.32
C SER A 86 -3.95 -9.84 1.18
N PRO A 87 -5.11 -10.36 0.72
CA PRO A 87 -6.34 -10.31 1.49
C PRO A 87 -6.32 -11.31 2.64
N PHE A 88 -7.05 -10.98 3.71
CA PHE A 88 -7.30 -11.87 4.84
C PHE A 88 -8.79 -11.90 5.18
N GLU A 89 -9.27 -13.02 5.69
CA GLU A 89 -10.66 -13.20 6.11
C GLU A 89 -10.90 -12.48 7.44
N LEU A 90 -12.02 -11.75 7.51
CA LEU A 90 -12.47 -11.10 8.73
C LEU A 90 -13.14 -12.13 9.66
N LYS A 91 -12.72 -12.15 10.93
CA LYS A 91 -13.27 -13.01 11.97
C LYS A 91 -14.46 -12.38 12.72
N ASP A 92 -15.28 -11.61 12.02
CA ASP A 92 -16.49 -11.02 12.60
C ASP A 92 -17.56 -12.10 12.85
N PRO A 93 -18.44 -11.92 13.86
CA PRO A 93 -19.55 -12.84 14.13
C PRO A 93 -20.43 -13.02 12.90
N SER A 94 -20.73 -14.26 12.57
CA SER A 94 -21.60 -14.58 11.43
C SER A 94 -23.08 -14.36 11.80
N LYS A 95 -23.86 -13.96 10.80
CA LYS A 95 -25.33 -13.97 10.86
C LYS A 95 -25.86 -15.41 10.89
N SER A 96 -27.16 -15.60 11.08
CA SER A 96 -27.80 -16.93 11.10
C SER A 96 -27.64 -17.73 9.80
N ASN A 97 -27.38 -17.06 8.67
CA ASN A 97 -27.12 -17.65 7.36
C ASN A 97 -25.61 -17.90 7.10
N GLY A 98 -24.74 -17.82 8.11
CA GLY A 98 -23.31 -18.01 7.98
C GLY A 98 -22.52 -16.81 7.45
N ASN A 99 -23.17 -15.79 6.91
CA ASN A 99 -22.54 -14.58 6.38
C ASN A 99 -22.06 -13.67 7.51
N ASN A 100 -20.86 -13.08 7.40
CA ASN A 100 -20.29 -12.16 8.41
C ASN A 100 -20.17 -10.71 7.95
N VAL A 101 -20.72 -10.35 6.78
CA VAL A 101 -20.68 -8.98 6.25
C VAL A 101 -21.57 -8.07 7.07
N ASN A 102 -21.02 -6.98 7.60
CA ASN A 102 -21.77 -5.89 8.22
C ASN A 102 -21.70 -4.66 7.30
N ILE A 103 -22.85 -4.26 6.71
CA ILE A 103 -22.89 -3.20 5.71
C ILE A 103 -22.42 -1.85 6.28
N ASP A 104 -22.80 -1.51 7.53
CA ASP A 104 -22.41 -0.24 8.13
C ASP A 104 -20.89 -0.14 8.33
N LYS A 105 -20.27 -1.26 8.76
CA LYS A 105 -18.81 -1.35 8.87
C LYS A 105 -18.14 -1.26 7.49
N GLU A 106 -18.64 -1.99 6.50
CA GLU A 106 -18.02 -2.01 5.16
C GLU A 106 -18.16 -0.65 4.45
N MET A 107 -19.29 0.03 4.61
CA MET A 107 -19.50 1.40 4.09
C MET A 107 -18.56 2.41 4.79
N GLY A 108 -18.39 2.28 6.10
CA GLY A 108 -17.42 3.09 6.84
C GLY A 108 -15.98 2.89 6.36
N LYS A 109 -15.57 1.63 6.17
CA LYS A 109 -14.24 1.29 5.61
C LYS A 109 -14.08 1.80 4.17
N LEU A 110 -15.14 1.75 3.36
CA LEU A 110 -15.11 2.25 1.98
C LEU A 110 -14.88 3.77 1.96
N ALA A 111 -15.55 4.52 2.84
CA ALA A 111 -15.33 5.96 2.99
C ALA A 111 -13.91 6.28 3.47
N GLU A 112 -13.41 5.56 4.47
CA GLU A 112 -12.03 5.66 4.94
C GLU A 112 -11.03 5.39 3.81
N ASN A 113 -11.24 4.32 3.06
CA ASN A 113 -10.41 3.94 1.91
C ASN A 113 -10.35 5.04 0.86
N GLN A 114 -11.48 5.68 0.56
CA GLN A 114 -11.56 6.80 -0.39
C GLN A 114 -10.75 8.02 0.09
N ILE A 115 -10.80 8.33 1.39
CA ILE A 115 -10.01 9.41 1.99
C ILE A 115 -8.51 9.10 1.87
N MET A 116 -8.09 7.88 2.21
CA MET A 116 -6.69 7.46 2.11
C MET A 116 -6.20 7.46 0.67
N TYR A 117 -6.98 6.95 -0.27
CA TYR A 117 -6.65 6.98 -1.70
C TYR A 117 -6.42 8.42 -2.19
N THR A 118 -7.32 9.33 -1.83
CA THR A 118 -7.20 10.76 -2.18
C THR A 118 -5.95 11.38 -1.56
N ALA A 119 -5.65 11.05 -0.31
CA ALA A 119 -4.45 11.53 0.38
C ALA A 119 -3.16 11.06 -0.32
N PHE A 120 -3.07 9.78 -0.73
CA PHE A 120 -1.92 9.27 -1.50
C PHE A 120 -1.75 10.00 -2.83
N ILE A 121 -2.85 10.26 -3.56
CA ILE A 121 -2.80 11.05 -4.82
C ILE A 121 -2.27 12.45 -4.55
N GLN A 122 -2.78 13.15 -3.53
CA GLN A 122 -2.35 14.51 -3.21
C GLN A 122 -0.87 14.57 -2.82
N LEU A 123 -0.38 13.60 -2.04
CA LEU A 123 1.03 13.48 -1.68
C LEU A 123 1.90 13.25 -2.92
N MET A 124 1.46 12.40 -3.85
CA MET A 124 2.18 12.14 -5.09
C MET A 124 2.23 13.39 -5.99
N MET A 125 1.13 14.11 -6.13
CA MET A 125 1.08 15.37 -6.89
C MET A 125 1.96 16.45 -6.26
N LYS A 126 1.89 16.63 -4.94
CA LYS A 126 2.74 17.60 -4.20
C LYS A 126 4.22 17.29 -4.42
N ARG A 127 4.61 16.03 -4.32
CA ARG A 127 5.98 15.63 -4.59
C ARG A 127 6.38 15.94 -6.03
N GLY A 128 5.55 15.61 -7.01
CA GLY A 128 5.80 15.90 -8.42
C GLY A 128 6.01 17.39 -8.67
N SER A 129 5.21 18.27 -8.05
CA SER A 129 5.38 19.73 -8.14
C SER A 129 6.69 20.19 -7.51
N THR A 130 7.07 19.66 -6.35
CA THR A 130 8.34 20.01 -5.68
C THR A 130 9.54 19.63 -6.54
N VAL A 131 9.55 18.44 -7.14
CA VAL A 131 10.62 18.00 -8.04
C VAL A 131 10.67 18.90 -9.28
N ARG A 132 9.51 19.24 -9.86
CA ARG A 132 9.44 20.15 -11.01
C ARG A 132 10.02 21.52 -10.69
N SER A 133 9.63 22.13 -9.57
CA SER A 133 10.18 23.44 -9.12
C SER A 133 11.69 23.37 -8.93
N ALA A 134 12.20 22.30 -8.30
CA ALA A 134 13.63 22.13 -8.10
C ALA A 134 14.43 22.03 -9.41
N VAL A 135 13.84 21.45 -10.46
CA VAL A 135 14.48 21.35 -11.79
C VAL A 135 14.40 22.64 -12.58
N THR A 136 13.28 23.38 -12.48
CA THR A 136 13.08 24.63 -13.24
C THR A 136 13.81 25.82 -12.64
N GLU A 137 14.10 25.81 -11.32
CA GLU A 137 14.83 26.87 -10.63
C GLU A 137 16.36 26.73 -10.71
N LEU A 138 16.89 25.68 -11.35
CA LEU A 138 18.33 25.60 -11.61
C LEU A 138 18.71 26.65 -12.66
N PRO A 139 19.63 27.59 -12.34
CA PRO A 139 20.07 28.59 -13.32
C PRO A 139 20.70 27.87 -14.51
N GLN A 140 20.21 28.16 -15.70
CA GLN A 140 20.85 27.72 -16.95
C GLN A 140 22.18 28.47 -17.00
N GLN A 141 23.28 27.77 -16.77
CA GLN A 141 24.63 28.24 -17.08
C GLN A 141 24.96 27.97 -18.55
#